data_d2ec9da158948c0b07397e19483846ba
#
_entry.id   d2ec9da158948c0b07397e19483846ba
#
_cell.length_a   1.000
_cell.length_b   1.000
_cell.length_c   1.000
_cell.angle_alpha   90.00
_cell.angle_beta   90.00
_cell.angle_gamma   90.00
#
_symmetry.space_group_name_H-M   'P 1'
#
loop_
_entity.id
_entity.type
_entity.pdbx_description
1 polymer ?
#
loop_
_entity_poly.entity_id
_entity_poly.type
_entity_poly.pdbx_seq_one_letter_code
_entity_poly.pdbx_strand_id
1 'polypeptide(L)'
;LQTDGSGYEAIIIYDGGVRNLASKKSFATRKYGEGIYRNRLQIALNGIEVFNFSLREVVPNIKTTLKHFGRELPEFDYLLFHQANRLINETIRKMLKVEPERVPYSLRDFGNTSCASIPLTMVTQIREALEQKPQKLLLSAFGIGLSWGSVLMETSGLVVPPLTELEPASQPGV
;
A
#
# COMPACT_ATOMS: atom_id res chain seq x y z
N LEU A 1 0.15 9.13 11.65
CA LEU A 1 1.23 9.09 10.68
C LEU A 1 2.57 9.14 11.39
N GLN A 2 3.50 8.28 10.97
CA GLN A 2 4.87 8.19 11.49
C GLN A 2 5.85 8.03 10.34
N THR A 3 7.10 8.43 10.56
CA THR A 3 8.18 8.33 9.56
C THR A 3 9.50 8.01 10.26
N ASP A 4 10.27 7.11 9.67
CA ASP A 4 11.64 6.81 10.05
C ASP A 4 12.56 6.89 8.82
N GLY A 5 13.29 7.99 8.71
CA GLY A 5 14.20 8.22 7.58
C GLY A 5 15.48 7.36 7.62
N SER A 6 15.77 6.65 8.72
CA SER A 6 16.94 5.77 8.77
C SER A 6 16.83 4.58 7.82
N GLY A 7 15.59 4.15 7.49
CA GLY A 7 15.31 3.06 6.55
C GLY A 7 15.15 3.49 5.08
N TYR A 8 15.57 4.69 4.69
CA TYR A 8 15.29 5.25 3.36
C TYR A 8 15.82 4.40 2.18
N GLU A 9 16.85 3.61 2.38
CA GLU A 9 17.43 2.75 1.34
C GLU A 9 16.63 1.46 1.09
N ALA A 10 15.69 1.11 1.98
CA ALA A 10 14.89 -0.10 1.81
C ALA A 10 13.99 -0.05 0.56
N ILE A 11 13.54 1.16 0.19
CA ILE A 11 12.79 1.41 -1.06
C ILE A 11 13.29 2.73 -1.63
N ILE A 12 14.06 2.70 -2.71
CA ILE A 12 14.71 3.90 -3.25
C ILE A 12 14.88 3.85 -4.77
N ILE A 13 14.86 5.03 -5.40
CA ILE A 13 15.45 5.29 -6.72
C ILE A 13 16.66 6.18 -6.46
N TYR A 14 17.85 5.69 -6.78
CA TYR A 14 19.11 6.36 -6.39
C TYR A 14 19.36 7.67 -7.13
N ASP A 15 19.01 7.73 -8.42
CA ASP A 15 19.28 8.90 -9.28
C ASP A 15 17.98 9.42 -9.92
N GLY A 16 18.00 10.66 -10.41
CA GLY A 16 16.86 11.31 -11.06
C GLY A 16 16.12 12.30 -10.16
N GLY A 17 16.45 12.34 -8.87
CA GLY A 17 15.94 13.34 -7.93
C GLY A 17 16.93 14.50 -7.72
N VAL A 18 16.59 15.43 -6.85
CA VAL A 18 17.39 16.62 -6.54
C VAL A 18 18.73 16.27 -5.90
N ARG A 19 18.78 15.20 -5.08
CA ARG A 19 20.02 14.77 -4.39
C ARG A 19 21.06 14.25 -5.38
N ASN A 20 20.65 13.44 -6.33
CA ASN A 20 21.51 12.84 -7.35
C ASN A 20 20.81 13.02 -8.70
N LEU A 21 21.22 14.05 -9.45
CA LEU A 21 20.68 14.30 -10.78
C LEU A 21 21.00 13.14 -11.74
N ALA A 22 20.09 12.86 -12.66
CA ALA A 22 20.31 11.86 -13.70
C ALA A 22 21.52 12.26 -14.59
N SER A 23 22.37 11.29 -14.91
CA SER A 23 23.53 11.45 -15.78
C SER A 23 23.66 10.25 -16.71
N LYS A 24 24.54 10.31 -17.70
CA LYS A 24 24.83 9.14 -18.56
C LYS A 24 25.17 7.90 -17.78
N LYS A 25 25.84 8.01 -16.62
CA LYS A 25 26.17 6.90 -15.72
C LYS A 25 24.94 6.27 -15.06
N SER A 26 23.85 7.03 -14.89
CA SER A 26 22.63 6.54 -14.26
C SER A 26 21.91 5.48 -15.10
N PHE A 27 22.12 5.47 -16.42
CA PHE A 27 21.55 4.49 -17.34
C PHE A 27 22.36 3.19 -17.43
N ALA A 28 23.58 3.17 -16.88
CA ALA A 28 24.44 1.98 -16.92
C ALA A 28 23.79 0.85 -16.10
N THR A 29 23.47 -0.25 -16.77
CA THR A 29 22.91 -1.45 -16.14
C THR A 29 24.01 -2.19 -15.34
N ARG A 30 23.68 -2.59 -14.12
CA ARG A 30 24.54 -3.37 -13.22
C ARG A 30 23.83 -4.62 -12.75
N LYS A 31 24.59 -5.67 -12.50
CA LYS A 31 24.08 -6.91 -11.90
C LYS A 31 23.98 -6.75 -10.39
N TYR A 32 22.80 -6.93 -9.81
CA TYR A 32 22.53 -6.87 -8.37
C TYR A 32 22.29 -8.24 -7.73
N GLY A 33 22.17 -9.28 -8.54
CA GLY A 33 21.96 -10.66 -8.11
C GLY A 33 21.85 -11.58 -9.31
N GLU A 34 21.58 -12.86 -9.09
CA GLU A 34 21.38 -13.80 -10.18
C GLU A 34 20.13 -13.43 -10.99
N GLY A 35 20.32 -13.15 -12.28
CA GLY A 35 19.24 -12.72 -13.18
C GLY A 35 18.70 -11.31 -12.94
N ILE A 36 19.20 -10.55 -11.95
CA ILE A 36 18.70 -9.21 -11.62
C ILE A 36 19.65 -8.15 -12.16
N TYR A 37 19.20 -7.42 -13.17
CA TYR A 37 19.92 -6.30 -13.78
C TYR A 37 19.11 -5.02 -13.61
N ARG A 38 19.74 -3.97 -13.07
CA ARG A 38 19.10 -2.65 -12.86
C ARG A 38 20.07 -1.52 -13.17
N ASN A 39 19.50 -0.38 -13.51
CA ASN A 39 20.20 0.89 -13.50
C ASN A 39 19.75 1.74 -12.29
N ARG A 40 20.37 2.88 -12.09
CA ARG A 40 20.12 3.73 -10.92
C ARG A 40 18.83 4.57 -10.99
N LEU A 41 18.14 4.57 -12.14
CA LEU A 41 16.84 5.21 -12.36
C LEU A 41 15.66 4.26 -12.09
N GLN A 42 15.94 2.99 -11.80
CA GLN A 42 14.93 1.99 -11.47
C GLN A 42 14.83 1.83 -9.95
N ILE A 43 13.63 1.49 -9.51
CA ILE A 43 13.37 1.25 -8.09
C ILE A 43 14.22 0.08 -7.57
N ALA A 44 14.91 0.30 -6.46
CA ALA A 44 15.57 -0.73 -5.66
C ALA A 44 14.73 -1.01 -4.42
N LEU A 45 14.48 -2.27 -4.14
CA LEU A 45 13.65 -2.71 -3.02
C LEU A 45 14.37 -3.84 -2.26
N ASN A 46 14.59 -3.64 -0.97
CA ASN A 46 14.99 -4.69 -0.03
C ASN A 46 13.72 -5.31 0.58
N GLY A 47 13.22 -6.38 -0.04
CA GLY A 47 11.97 -7.00 0.35
C GLY A 47 11.96 -7.54 1.78
N ILE A 48 13.09 -8.02 2.30
CA ILE A 48 13.22 -8.53 3.67
C ILE A 48 13.09 -7.39 4.67
N GLU A 49 13.78 -6.28 4.41
CA GLU A 49 13.72 -5.10 5.28
C GLU A 49 12.33 -4.48 5.32
N VAL A 50 11.68 -4.35 4.16
CA VAL A 50 10.29 -3.87 4.07
C VAL A 50 9.31 -4.80 4.79
N PHE A 51 9.49 -6.12 4.66
CA PHE A 51 8.69 -7.10 5.39
C PHE A 51 8.84 -6.93 6.91
N ASN A 52 10.08 -6.92 7.41
CA ASN A 52 10.35 -6.79 8.85
C ASN A 52 9.83 -5.46 9.40
N PHE A 53 10.04 -4.36 8.66
CA PHE A 53 9.51 -3.04 9.01
C PHE A 53 7.98 -3.05 9.11
N SER A 54 7.30 -3.61 8.12
CA SER A 54 5.83 -3.61 8.10
C SER A 54 5.23 -4.35 9.28
N LEU A 55 5.80 -5.48 9.68
CA LEU A 55 5.33 -6.25 10.84
C LEU A 55 5.65 -5.54 12.16
N ARG A 56 6.81 -4.89 12.26
CA ARG A 56 7.23 -4.19 13.47
C ARG A 56 6.41 -2.93 13.73
N GLU A 57 6.04 -2.18 12.68
CA GLU A 57 5.49 -0.85 12.84
C GLU A 57 3.97 -0.76 12.63
N VAL A 58 3.40 -1.52 11.68
CA VAL A 58 1.99 -1.36 11.28
C VAL A 58 1.04 -1.76 12.39
N VAL A 59 1.24 -2.93 13.02
CA VAL A 59 0.34 -3.40 14.09
C VAL A 59 0.39 -2.51 15.33
N PRO A 60 1.56 -2.09 15.84
CA PRO A 60 1.62 -1.10 16.92
C PRO A 60 0.98 0.24 16.56
N ASN A 61 1.16 0.74 15.32
CA ASN A 61 0.53 1.97 14.86
C ASN A 61 -1.00 1.87 14.89
N ILE A 62 -1.58 0.79 14.38
CA ILE A 62 -3.02 0.54 14.44
C ILE A 62 -3.52 0.56 15.88
N LYS A 63 -2.86 -0.19 16.78
CA LYS A 63 -3.24 -0.23 18.21
C LYS A 63 -3.14 1.14 18.88
N THR A 64 -2.09 1.90 18.59
CA THR A 64 -1.91 3.25 19.12
C THR A 64 -2.99 4.20 18.61
N THR A 65 -3.34 4.11 17.32
CA THR A 65 -4.42 4.90 16.70
C THR A 65 -5.76 4.60 17.36
N LEU A 66 -6.11 3.31 17.50
CA LEU A 66 -7.34 2.90 18.17
C LEU A 66 -7.41 3.42 19.62
N LYS A 67 -6.34 3.25 20.39
CA LYS A 67 -6.25 3.75 21.76
C LYS A 67 -6.40 5.28 21.84
N HIS A 68 -5.77 6.01 20.93
CA HIS A 68 -5.82 7.48 20.90
C HIS A 68 -7.26 8.00 20.72
N PHE A 69 -8.04 7.34 19.87
CA PHE A 69 -9.43 7.71 19.60
C PHE A 69 -10.46 6.99 20.49
N GLY A 70 -10.03 6.20 21.49
CA GLY A 70 -10.92 5.44 22.36
C GLY A 70 -11.80 4.45 21.59
N ARG A 71 -11.25 3.82 20.57
CA ARG A 71 -11.94 2.86 19.70
C ARG A 71 -11.35 1.47 19.82
N GLU A 72 -12.15 0.46 19.49
CA GLU A 72 -11.75 -0.94 19.49
C GLU A 72 -11.86 -1.56 18.09
N LEU A 73 -11.01 -2.55 17.81
CA LEU A 73 -10.93 -3.17 16.49
C LEU A 73 -12.25 -3.84 16.02
N PRO A 74 -13.06 -4.46 16.90
CA PRO A 74 -14.35 -5.03 16.51
C PRO A 74 -15.37 -4.01 15.98
N GLU A 75 -15.22 -2.72 16.26
CA GLU A 75 -16.14 -1.66 15.82
C GLU A 75 -16.09 -1.40 14.31
N PHE A 76 -15.01 -1.83 13.63
CA PHE A 76 -14.79 -1.56 12.22
C PHE A 76 -15.31 -2.71 11.36
N ASP A 77 -16.10 -2.38 10.33
CA ASP A 77 -16.65 -3.36 9.39
C ASP A 77 -15.53 -3.94 8.52
N TYR A 78 -14.62 -3.10 8.02
CA TYR A 78 -13.48 -3.53 7.20
C TYR A 78 -12.17 -2.89 7.62
N LEU A 79 -11.08 -3.64 7.46
CA LEU A 79 -9.70 -3.18 7.56
C LEU A 79 -9.07 -3.20 6.16
N LEU A 80 -8.74 -2.04 5.62
CA LEU A 80 -8.14 -1.89 4.30
C LEU A 80 -6.66 -1.56 4.44
N PHE A 81 -5.81 -2.51 4.07
CA PHE A 81 -4.38 -2.31 4.07
C PHE A 81 -3.87 -1.90 2.69
N HIS A 82 -2.80 -1.10 2.65
CA HIS A 82 -2.01 -0.96 1.44
C HIS A 82 -1.72 -2.35 0.86
N GLN A 83 -1.97 -2.53 -0.42
CA GLN A 83 -1.84 -3.83 -1.09
C GLN A 83 -0.37 -4.09 -1.49
N ALA A 84 0.53 -4.19 -0.49
CA ALA A 84 1.96 -4.41 -0.70
C ALA A 84 2.26 -5.79 -1.30
N ASN A 85 1.92 -6.82 -0.56
CA ASN A 85 1.83 -8.21 -0.99
C ASN A 85 0.95 -9.01 -0.01
N ARG A 86 0.50 -10.18 -0.45
CA ARG A 86 -0.45 -10.99 0.32
C ARG A 86 0.16 -11.52 1.63
N LEU A 87 1.44 -11.89 1.62
CA LEU A 87 2.11 -12.45 2.81
C LEU A 87 2.16 -11.43 3.95
N ILE A 88 2.55 -10.19 3.65
CA ILE A 88 2.59 -9.11 4.64
C ILE A 88 1.18 -8.88 5.21
N ASN A 89 0.20 -8.69 4.34
CA ASN A 89 -1.16 -8.34 4.75
C ASN A 89 -1.81 -9.46 5.58
N GLU A 90 -1.65 -10.73 5.17
CA GLU A 90 -2.14 -11.88 5.94
C GLU A 90 -1.44 -12.01 7.30
N THR A 91 -0.16 -11.70 7.38
CA THR A 91 0.56 -11.72 8.64
C THR A 91 0.04 -10.62 9.58
N ILE A 92 -0.14 -9.40 9.08
CA ILE A 92 -0.75 -8.29 9.84
C ILE A 92 -2.15 -8.66 10.32
N ARG A 93 -3.01 -9.18 9.42
CA ARG A 93 -4.36 -9.64 9.76
C ARG A 93 -4.35 -10.65 10.92
N LYS A 94 -3.50 -11.68 10.82
CA LYS A 94 -3.37 -12.72 11.86
C LYS A 94 -2.86 -12.15 13.19
N MET A 95 -1.90 -11.23 13.16
CA MET A 95 -1.40 -10.55 14.37
C MET A 95 -2.49 -9.69 15.03
N LEU A 96 -3.41 -9.14 14.26
CA LEU A 96 -4.58 -8.40 14.75
C LEU A 96 -5.74 -9.32 15.13
N LYS A 97 -5.67 -10.61 14.82
CA LYS A 97 -6.73 -11.62 15.05
C LYS A 97 -8.06 -11.22 14.38
N VAL A 98 -8.00 -10.72 13.16
CA VAL A 98 -9.17 -10.30 12.37
C VAL A 98 -9.55 -11.40 11.38
N GLU A 99 -10.87 -11.62 11.22
CA GLU A 99 -11.40 -12.60 10.27
C GLU A 99 -11.10 -12.19 8.82
N PRO A 100 -10.85 -13.16 7.91
CA PRO A 100 -10.48 -12.88 6.52
C PRO A 100 -11.47 -11.99 5.77
N GLU A 101 -12.77 -12.16 6.04
CA GLU A 101 -13.85 -11.44 5.36
C GLU A 101 -13.83 -9.94 5.62
N ARG A 102 -13.20 -9.53 6.71
CA ARG A 102 -13.05 -8.11 7.08
C ARG A 102 -11.80 -7.46 6.49
N VAL A 103 -10.95 -8.22 5.79
CA VAL A 103 -9.72 -7.72 5.17
C VAL A 103 -9.72 -8.07 3.67
N PRO A 104 -10.41 -7.27 2.85
CA PRO A 104 -10.52 -7.52 1.41
C PRO A 104 -9.19 -7.27 0.68
N TYR A 105 -9.00 -7.97 -0.45
CA TYR A 105 -7.79 -7.93 -1.26
C TYR A 105 -8.11 -7.67 -2.73
N SER A 106 -7.49 -6.64 -3.31
CA SER A 106 -7.47 -6.40 -4.75
C SER A 106 -6.17 -6.88 -5.44
N LEU A 107 -5.25 -7.43 -4.66
CA LEU A 107 -3.92 -7.87 -5.12
C LEU A 107 -3.94 -8.88 -6.27
N ARG A 108 -4.94 -9.77 -6.29
CA ARG A 108 -5.03 -10.82 -7.30
C ARG A 108 -5.16 -10.24 -8.71
N ASP A 109 -5.99 -9.23 -8.86
CA ASP A 109 -6.37 -8.71 -10.16
C ASP A 109 -5.57 -7.46 -10.55
N PHE A 110 -5.09 -6.69 -9.55
CA PHE A 110 -4.45 -5.39 -9.78
C PHE A 110 -3.00 -5.32 -9.28
N GLY A 111 -2.55 -6.28 -8.46
CA GLY A 111 -1.22 -6.23 -7.85
C GLY A 111 -1.06 -5.05 -6.87
N ASN A 112 0.18 -4.59 -6.72
CA ASN A 112 0.50 -3.42 -5.92
C ASN A 112 0.41 -2.14 -6.77
N THR A 113 -0.69 -1.42 -6.62
CA THR A 113 -0.96 -0.15 -7.31
C THR A 113 -0.53 1.08 -6.49
N SER A 114 0.44 0.91 -5.58
CA SER A 114 1.00 2.00 -4.75
C SER A 114 -0.09 2.74 -3.96
N CYS A 115 -0.15 4.07 -4.04
CA CYS A 115 -1.13 4.88 -3.30
C CYS A 115 -2.60 4.64 -3.72
N ALA A 116 -2.84 4.12 -4.93
CA ALA A 116 -4.18 3.78 -5.41
C ALA A 116 -4.72 2.47 -4.83
N SER A 117 -3.91 1.68 -4.10
CA SER A 117 -4.29 0.33 -3.69
C SER A 117 -5.48 0.29 -2.72
N ILE A 118 -5.55 1.19 -1.75
CA ILE A 118 -6.70 1.26 -0.83
C ILE A 118 -7.97 1.72 -1.54
N PRO A 119 -8.01 2.87 -2.25
CA PRO A 119 -9.21 3.26 -2.97
C PRO A 119 -9.64 2.24 -4.03
N LEU A 120 -8.71 1.59 -4.72
CA LEU A 120 -9.03 0.52 -5.66
C LEU A 120 -9.69 -0.69 -4.96
N THR A 121 -9.19 -1.08 -3.79
CA THR A 121 -9.82 -2.13 -2.97
C THR A 121 -11.24 -1.72 -2.53
N MET A 122 -11.46 -0.46 -2.17
CA MET A 122 -12.81 0.03 -1.85
C MET A 122 -13.77 -0.13 -3.03
N VAL A 123 -13.34 0.30 -4.22
CA VAL A 123 -14.17 0.28 -5.44
C VAL A 123 -14.43 -1.15 -5.93
N THR A 124 -13.46 -2.04 -5.83
CA THR A 124 -13.55 -3.37 -6.45
C THR A 124 -14.02 -4.47 -5.51
N GLN A 125 -13.83 -4.32 -4.19
CA GLN A 125 -14.07 -5.40 -3.24
C GLN A 125 -15.22 -5.14 -2.27
N ILE A 126 -15.49 -3.87 -1.92
CA ILE A 126 -16.51 -3.52 -0.93
C ILE A 126 -17.49 -2.43 -1.40
N ARG A 127 -17.49 -2.10 -2.69
CA ARG A 127 -18.36 -1.07 -3.25
C ARG A 127 -19.83 -1.25 -2.86
N GLU A 128 -20.36 -2.44 -3.04
CA GLU A 128 -21.76 -2.74 -2.71
C GLU A 128 -22.08 -2.48 -1.23
N ALA A 129 -21.18 -2.88 -0.33
CA ALA A 129 -21.36 -2.61 1.09
C ALA A 129 -21.33 -1.10 1.41
N LEU A 130 -20.47 -0.34 0.71
CA LEU A 130 -20.36 1.12 0.87
C LEU A 130 -21.58 1.87 0.32
N GLU A 131 -22.22 1.35 -0.72
CA GLU A 131 -23.45 1.92 -1.31
C GLU A 131 -24.70 1.62 -0.47
N GLN A 132 -24.72 0.46 0.19
CA GLN A 132 -25.90 0.03 0.96
C GLN A 132 -26.08 0.79 2.27
N LYS A 133 -25.00 1.04 3.01
CA LYS A 133 -25.03 1.74 4.30
C LYS A 133 -23.66 2.31 4.66
N PRO A 134 -23.62 3.31 5.55
CA PRO A 134 -22.35 3.75 6.13
C PRO A 134 -21.55 2.59 6.74
N GLN A 135 -20.26 2.55 6.45
CA GLN A 135 -19.31 1.57 6.96
C GLN A 135 -18.27 2.27 7.85
N LYS A 136 -17.81 1.59 8.88
CA LYS A 136 -16.64 1.99 9.66
C LYS A 136 -15.41 1.29 9.12
N LEU A 137 -14.46 2.06 8.63
CA LEU A 137 -13.24 1.56 8.00
C LEU A 137 -12.01 1.90 8.82
N LEU A 138 -11.11 0.95 8.99
CA LEU A 138 -9.76 1.18 9.42
C LEU A 138 -8.85 1.06 8.20
N LEU A 139 -8.24 2.16 7.78
CA LEU A 139 -7.28 2.20 6.68
C LEU A 139 -5.87 2.19 7.25
N SER A 140 -4.96 1.39 6.71
CA SER A 140 -3.56 1.42 7.12
C SER A 140 -2.62 1.23 5.94
N ALA A 141 -1.66 2.13 5.81
CA ALA A 141 -0.69 2.12 4.73
C ALA A 141 0.73 2.29 5.27
N PHE A 142 1.68 1.79 4.51
CA PHE A 142 3.11 1.85 4.80
C PHE A 142 3.93 1.78 3.50
N GLY A 143 5.14 2.30 3.52
CA GLY A 143 6.01 2.28 2.34
C GLY A 143 7.23 3.18 2.46
N ILE A 144 7.51 3.84 1.33
CA ILE A 144 8.69 4.70 1.16
C ILE A 144 8.76 5.76 2.26
N GLY A 145 10.02 5.96 2.81
CA GLY A 145 10.31 6.93 3.83
C GLY A 145 11.40 6.42 4.80
N LEU A 146 11.23 5.33 5.57
CA LEU A 146 9.97 4.58 5.67
C LEU A 146 8.88 5.40 6.35
N SER A 147 7.65 5.28 5.86
CA SER A 147 6.50 5.99 6.43
C SER A 147 5.32 5.04 6.58
N TRP A 148 4.52 5.25 7.62
CA TRP A 148 3.33 4.44 7.88
C TRP A 148 2.28 5.23 8.64
N GLY A 149 1.03 4.81 8.53
CA GLY A 149 -0.05 5.47 9.24
C GLY A 149 -1.36 4.71 9.15
N SER A 150 -2.28 5.06 10.05
CA SER A 150 -3.63 4.53 10.07
C SER A 150 -4.65 5.66 10.17
N VAL A 151 -5.81 5.44 9.56
CA VAL A 151 -6.95 6.35 9.55
C VAL A 151 -8.19 5.58 9.95
N LEU A 152 -9.00 6.16 10.83
CA LEU A 152 -10.34 5.67 11.18
C LEU A 152 -11.35 6.53 10.41
N MET A 153 -12.25 5.90 9.67
CA MET A 153 -13.14 6.58 8.74
C MET A 153 -14.57 6.00 8.83
N GLU A 154 -15.55 6.89 8.80
CA GLU A 154 -16.96 6.53 8.54
C GLU A 154 -17.34 7.03 7.14
N THR A 155 -18.06 6.18 6.39
CA THR A 155 -18.31 6.41 4.95
C THR A 155 -19.68 7.08 4.67
N SER A 156 -20.24 7.80 5.63
CA SER A 156 -21.50 8.50 5.43
C SER A 156 -21.40 9.50 4.27
N GLY A 157 -22.26 9.35 3.27
CA GLY A 157 -22.30 10.22 2.09
C GLY A 157 -21.15 10.01 1.10
N LEU A 158 -20.40 8.92 1.20
CA LEU A 158 -19.34 8.60 0.24
C LEU A 158 -19.93 8.17 -1.11
N VAL A 159 -19.47 8.80 -2.17
CA VAL A 159 -19.79 8.39 -3.54
C VAL A 159 -18.70 7.44 -4.03
N VAL A 160 -19.09 6.22 -4.41
CA VAL A 160 -18.14 5.17 -4.87
C VAL A 160 -18.51 4.80 -6.31
N PRO A 161 -17.93 5.47 -7.33
CA PRO A 161 -18.22 5.14 -8.73
C PRO A 161 -17.75 3.72 -9.07
N PRO A 162 -18.32 3.06 -10.09
CA PRO A 162 -17.81 1.79 -10.56
C PRO A 162 -16.40 1.94 -11.12
N LEU A 163 -15.66 0.81 -11.12
CA LEU A 163 -14.40 0.76 -11.84
C LEU A 163 -14.65 1.04 -13.32
N THR A 164 -13.88 1.97 -13.88
CA THR A 164 -13.94 2.30 -15.31
C THR A 164 -12.71 1.70 -15.99
N GLU A 165 -12.93 0.85 -16.98
CA GLU A 165 -11.88 0.36 -17.86
C GLU A 165 -11.75 1.31 -19.05
N LEU A 166 -10.52 1.73 -19.33
CA LEU A 166 -10.23 2.55 -20.50
C LEU A 166 -9.78 1.62 -21.63
N GLU A 167 -10.49 1.68 -22.76
CA GLU A 167 -10.02 1.03 -23.99
C GLU A 167 -8.69 1.65 -24.40
N PRO A 168 -7.68 0.85 -24.82
CA PRO A 168 -6.47 1.41 -25.41
C PRO A 168 -6.86 2.29 -26.61
N ALA A 169 -6.39 3.54 -26.62
CA ALA A 169 -6.58 4.38 -27.80
C ALA A 169 -6.07 3.59 -29.01
N SER A 170 -6.91 3.43 -30.04
CA SER A 170 -6.49 2.85 -31.32
C SER A 170 -5.27 3.65 -31.79
N GLN A 171 -4.10 2.99 -31.88
CA GLN A 171 -2.93 3.67 -32.40
C GLN A 171 -3.29 4.23 -33.79
N PRO A 172 -3.09 5.53 -34.04
CA PRO A 172 -3.19 6.01 -35.41
C PRO A 172 -2.17 5.20 -36.19
N GLY A 173 -2.66 4.53 -37.26
CA GLY A 173 -1.85 3.64 -38.05
C GLY A 173 -0.52 4.30 -38.44
N VAL A 174 0.59 3.57 -38.19
CA VAL A 174 1.94 3.90 -38.67
C VAL A 174 1.98 3.58 -40.15
#